data_50c54131a5786011e117ca5db47060dd
#
_entry.id   50c54131a5786011e117ca5db47060dd
#
_cell.length_a   1.000
_cell.length_b   1.000
_cell.length_c   1.000
_cell.angle_alpha   90.00
_cell.angle_beta   90.00
_cell.angle_gamma   90.00
#
_symmetry.space_group_name_H-M   'P 1'
#
loop_
_entity.id
_entity.type
_entity.pdbx_description
1 polymer ?
#
loop_
_entity_poly.entity_id
_entity_poly.type
_entity_poly.pdbx_seq_one_letter_code
_entity_poly.pdbx_strand_id
1 'polypeptide(L)'
;MSETPGILSHDVTVTYRNGHTALHNASFEIPTGTITALVGVNGAGKSTLFKAIMGFVPAAKGEISVLGMPVSAALRKNIVAYVPQSEEVDWTFPVLVEDVVMMGRYGHMGFFRRPKQADHDAVTDALARVNMSEFRYRQIGELSGGQRKRVFLARALAQEGQVILLDEPFTGVDVQTEDAIVALLRDLRDEGRVILVSTHNLGSVPEFCDRTVLVKGTVLAYGLTPEVFTRDNLELAFGGVLRHFVLGGADLHDDDDSRQIQVITDDERPFIVYGDDHQTAKDETKEPT
;
A
#
# COMPACT_ATOMS: atom_id res chain seq x y z
N MET A 1 -23.08 -9.14 13.90
CA MET A 1 -21.78 -9.31 14.61
C MET A 1 -20.83 -8.40 13.88
N SER A 2 -20.26 -7.38 14.53
CA SER A 2 -19.23 -6.55 13.89
C SER A 2 -18.00 -7.42 13.65
N GLU A 3 -17.58 -7.54 12.39
CA GLU A 3 -16.35 -8.25 12.06
C GLU A 3 -15.17 -7.55 12.75
N THR A 4 -14.26 -8.34 13.30
CA THR A 4 -13.05 -7.80 13.93
C THR A 4 -12.20 -7.13 12.84
N PRO A 5 -11.84 -5.84 13.00
CA PRO A 5 -11.02 -5.16 12.00
C PRO A 5 -9.67 -5.84 11.82
N GLY A 6 -9.19 -5.83 10.57
CA GLY A 6 -7.87 -6.33 10.22
C GLY A 6 -6.76 -5.51 10.85
N ILE A 7 -6.84 -4.18 10.71
CA ILE A 7 -5.99 -3.21 11.41
C ILE A 7 -6.89 -2.12 11.98
N LEU A 8 -6.74 -1.80 13.26
CA LEU A 8 -7.39 -0.67 13.92
C LEU A 8 -6.32 0.23 14.54
N SER A 9 -6.37 1.50 14.19
CA SER A 9 -5.57 2.58 14.80
C SER A 9 -6.50 3.54 15.51
N HIS A 10 -6.27 3.82 16.80
CA HIS A 10 -7.08 4.72 17.59
C HIS A 10 -6.21 5.78 18.26
N ASP A 11 -6.37 7.05 17.86
CA ASP A 11 -5.68 8.25 18.37
C ASP A 11 -4.15 8.12 18.46
N VAL A 12 -3.57 7.43 17.49
CA VAL A 12 -2.13 7.09 17.48
C VAL A 12 -1.28 8.33 17.24
N THR A 13 -0.38 8.59 18.18
CA THR A 13 0.66 9.61 18.08
C THR A 13 2.02 8.93 18.15
N VAL A 14 2.88 9.22 17.15
CA VAL A 14 4.23 8.69 17.11
C VAL A 14 5.24 9.83 17.17
N THR A 15 6.05 9.82 18.22
CA THR A 15 7.11 10.79 18.45
C THR A 15 8.46 10.06 18.51
N TYR A 16 9.39 10.48 17.68
CA TYR A 16 10.74 9.94 17.66
C TYR A 16 11.57 10.44 18.84
N ARG A 17 12.70 9.77 19.15
CA ARG A 17 13.60 10.11 20.26
C ARG A 17 14.17 11.53 20.19
N ASN A 18 14.26 12.10 19.00
CA ASN A 18 14.70 13.49 18.78
C ASN A 18 13.61 14.53 19.06
N GLY A 19 12.44 14.12 19.55
CA GLY A 19 11.29 14.99 19.83
C GLY A 19 10.40 15.30 18.63
N HIS A 20 10.74 14.85 17.43
CA HIS A 20 9.91 15.04 16.24
C HIS A 20 8.67 14.14 16.29
N THR A 21 7.47 14.74 16.21
CA THR A 21 6.21 14.01 16.10
C THR A 21 5.86 13.88 14.61
N ALA A 22 5.94 12.65 14.11
CA ALA A 22 5.68 12.35 12.70
C ALA A 22 4.21 12.00 12.40
N LEU A 23 3.49 11.51 13.43
CA LEU A 23 2.04 11.25 13.36
C LEU A 23 1.39 11.71 14.64
N HIS A 24 0.20 12.34 14.55
CA HIS A 24 -0.60 12.75 15.68
C HIS A 24 -2.07 12.40 15.46
N ASN A 25 -2.70 11.85 16.49
CA ASN A 25 -4.12 11.50 16.53
C ASN A 25 -4.59 10.71 15.28
N ALA A 26 -3.78 9.76 14.81
CA ALA A 26 -4.10 8.97 13.63
C ALA A 26 -5.10 7.87 13.99
N SER A 27 -6.32 7.96 13.47
CA SER A 27 -7.39 6.99 13.68
C SER A 27 -7.93 6.50 12.34
N PHE A 28 -7.97 5.17 12.14
CA PHE A 28 -8.54 4.52 10.96
C PHE A 28 -8.79 3.04 11.24
N GLU A 29 -9.60 2.44 10.39
CA GLU A 29 -9.93 1.01 10.41
C GLU A 29 -9.79 0.40 9.03
N ILE A 30 -9.14 -0.76 8.95
CA ILE A 30 -9.00 -1.57 7.73
C ILE A 30 -9.66 -2.92 7.98
N PRO A 31 -10.71 -3.28 7.24
CA PRO A 31 -11.34 -4.60 7.32
C PRO A 31 -10.43 -5.71 6.80
N THR A 32 -10.76 -6.96 7.13
CA THR A 32 -10.18 -8.15 6.50
C THR A 32 -10.66 -8.29 5.05
N GLY A 33 -9.89 -8.97 4.21
CA GLY A 33 -10.25 -9.19 2.81
C GLY A 33 -10.32 -7.90 1.99
N THR A 34 -9.43 -6.93 2.26
CA THR A 34 -9.36 -5.67 1.50
C THR A 34 -7.93 -5.29 1.14
N ILE A 35 -7.79 -4.64 -0.03
CA ILE A 35 -6.58 -3.91 -0.41
C ILE A 35 -6.81 -2.44 -0.06
N THR A 36 -6.01 -1.90 0.85
CA THR A 36 -6.10 -0.50 1.27
C THR A 36 -4.86 0.27 0.83
N ALA A 37 -5.05 1.38 0.12
CA ALA A 37 -3.99 2.30 -0.20
C ALA A 37 -3.69 3.24 0.97
N LEU A 38 -2.41 3.39 1.32
CA LEU A 38 -1.91 4.43 2.23
C LEU A 38 -1.25 5.53 1.40
N VAL A 39 -1.93 6.67 1.28
CA VAL A 39 -1.60 7.72 0.33
C VAL A 39 -1.25 9.02 1.05
N GLY A 40 -0.25 9.74 0.54
CA GLY A 40 0.17 11.05 1.08
C GLY A 40 1.55 11.43 0.55
N VAL A 41 1.89 12.69 0.64
CA VAL A 41 3.19 13.23 0.18
C VAL A 41 4.38 12.59 0.93
N ASN A 42 5.57 12.78 0.39
CA ASN A 42 6.79 12.37 1.08
C ASN A 42 6.90 13.11 2.42
N GLY A 43 7.20 12.38 3.50
CA GLY A 43 7.20 12.91 4.85
C GLY A 43 5.82 12.99 5.53
N ALA A 44 4.73 12.58 4.87
CA ALA A 44 3.38 12.58 5.46
C ALA A 44 3.19 11.65 6.67
N GLY A 45 4.12 10.73 6.91
CA GLY A 45 4.04 9.78 8.03
C GLY A 45 3.73 8.33 7.63
N LYS A 46 3.63 8.01 6.32
CA LYS A 46 3.33 6.65 5.82
C LYS A 46 4.28 5.59 6.40
N SER A 47 5.58 5.76 6.18
CA SER A 47 6.59 4.81 6.68
C SER A 47 6.67 4.80 8.23
N THR A 48 6.30 5.91 8.89
CA THR A 48 6.17 5.94 10.36
C THR A 48 5.02 5.07 10.83
N LEU A 49 3.88 5.11 10.14
CA LEU A 49 2.74 4.26 10.42
C LEU A 49 3.09 2.77 10.23
N PHE A 50 3.76 2.41 9.13
CA PHE A 50 4.27 1.05 8.93
C PHE A 50 5.21 0.62 10.06
N LYS A 51 6.16 1.47 10.44
CA LYS A 51 7.08 1.20 11.56
C LYS A 51 6.34 1.01 12.88
N ALA A 52 5.23 1.74 13.11
CA ALA A 52 4.41 1.57 14.31
C ALA A 52 3.64 0.23 14.28
N ILE A 53 3.04 -0.15 13.15
CA ILE A 53 2.37 -1.45 12.97
C ILE A 53 3.37 -2.61 13.09
N MET A 54 4.61 -2.41 12.64
CA MET A 54 5.70 -3.38 12.77
C MET A 54 6.37 -3.36 14.16
N GLY A 55 5.91 -2.50 15.07
CA GLY A 55 6.49 -2.40 16.41
C GLY A 55 7.92 -1.86 16.46
N PHE A 56 8.46 -1.31 15.36
CA PHE A 56 9.80 -0.70 15.33
C PHE A 56 9.83 0.64 16.07
N VAL A 57 8.71 1.36 16.07
CA VAL A 57 8.54 2.60 16.80
C VAL A 57 7.27 2.50 17.64
N PRO A 58 7.35 2.66 18.98
CA PRO A 58 6.16 2.60 19.81
C PRO A 58 5.29 3.84 19.63
N ALA A 59 3.98 3.68 19.71
CA ALA A 59 3.06 4.80 19.85
C ALA A 59 3.31 5.51 21.21
N ALA A 60 3.47 6.84 21.16
CA ALA A 60 3.56 7.67 22.36
C ALA A 60 2.19 7.87 23.03
N LYS A 61 1.11 7.83 22.21
CA LYS A 61 -0.30 7.85 22.62
C LYS A 61 -1.12 7.02 21.69
N GLY A 62 -2.31 6.61 22.14
CA GLY A 62 -3.22 5.78 21.37
C GLY A 62 -2.76 4.33 21.27
N GLU A 63 -3.45 3.54 20.47
CA GLU A 63 -3.17 2.12 20.31
C GLU A 63 -3.38 1.64 18.87
N ILE A 64 -2.59 0.63 18.48
CA ILE A 64 -2.79 -0.10 17.24
C ILE A 64 -3.07 -1.55 17.60
N SER A 65 -4.13 -2.11 17.01
CA SER A 65 -4.40 -3.53 17.08
C SER A 65 -4.43 -4.14 15.67
N VAL A 66 -4.03 -5.41 15.60
CA VAL A 66 -4.00 -6.22 14.37
C VAL A 66 -4.80 -7.48 14.63
N LEU A 67 -5.87 -7.67 13.87
CA LEU A 67 -6.85 -8.76 14.07
C LEU A 67 -7.30 -8.87 15.54
N GLY A 68 -7.62 -7.72 16.14
CA GLY A 68 -8.04 -7.62 17.54
C GLY A 68 -6.94 -7.87 18.58
N MET A 69 -5.68 -8.02 18.18
CA MET A 69 -4.54 -8.25 19.07
C MET A 69 -3.63 -7.03 19.13
N PRO A 70 -2.99 -6.76 20.27
CA PRO A 70 -1.89 -5.79 20.32
C PRO A 70 -0.78 -6.15 19.32
N VAL A 71 -0.14 -5.14 18.72
CA VAL A 71 0.95 -5.31 17.73
C VAL A 71 1.99 -6.34 18.18
N SER A 72 2.46 -6.26 19.43
CA SER A 72 3.47 -7.18 19.96
C SER A 72 3.02 -8.65 19.98
N ALA A 73 1.72 -8.89 20.14
CA ALA A 73 1.16 -10.26 20.11
C ALA A 73 1.03 -10.76 18.66
N ALA A 74 0.57 -9.90 17.74
CA ALA A 74 0.45 -10.21 16.32
C ALA A 74 1.81 -10.56 15.70
N LEU A 75 2.86 -9.77 16.02
CA LEU A 75 4.22 -10.03 15.55
C LEU A 75 4.80 -11.35 16.06
N ARG A 76 4.60 -11.68 17.35
CA ARG A 76 5.04 -12.98 17.88
C ARG A 76 4.36 -14.18 17.23
N LYS A 77 3.17 -13.98 16.67
CA LYS A 77 2.43 -15.02 15.95
C LYS A 77 2.72 -15.02 14.43
N ASN A 78 3.69 -14.24 13.95
CA ASN A 78 4.03 -14.07 12.53
C ASN A 78 2.84 -13.62 11.64
N ILE A 79 1.86 -12.91 12.23
CA ILE A 79 0.64 -12.49 11.53
C ILE A 79 0.92 -11.37 10.53
N VAL A 80 1.91 -10.51 10.80
CA VAL A 80 2.23 -9.35 9.97
C VAL A 80 3.49 -9.62 9.14
N ALA A 81 3.33 -9.62 7.83
CA ALA A 81 4.44 -9.65 6.87
C ALA A 81 4.70 -8.25 6.31
N TYR A 82 5.95 -7.91 6.05
CA TYR A 82 6.35 -6.58 5.58
C TYR A 82 7.36 -6.65 4.44
N VAL A 83 7.08 -5.89 3.40
CA VAL A 83 8.00 -5.63 2.27
C VAL A 83 8.36 -4.14 2.29
N PRO A 84 9.58 -3.77 2.65
CA PRO A 84 10.03 -2.37 2.67
C PRO A 84 10.25 -1.82 1.26
N GLN A 85 10.26 -0.50 1.13
CA GLN A 85 10.50 0.23 -0.12
C GLN A 85 11.88 -0.10 -0.72
N SER A 86 12.90 -0.14 0.13
CA SER A 86 14.26 -0.51 -0.24
C SER A 86 14.78 -1.57 0.72
N GLU A 87 15.40 -2.58 0.15
CA GLU A 87 16.10 -3.59 0.92
C GLU A 87 17.57 -3.15 1.02
N GLU A 88 18.01 -2.89 2.26
CA GLU A 88 19.42 -2.68 2.57
C GLU A 88 20.17 -4.01 2.53
N VAL A 89 20.32 -4.56 1.32
CA VAL A 89 20.98 -5.85 1.08
C VAL A 89 22.27 -5.59 0.31
N ASP A 90 23.36 -6.22 0.75
CA ASP A 90 24.56 -6.31 -0.07
C ASP A 90 24.31 -7.29 -1.22
N TRP A 91 24.02 -6.74 -2.40
CA TRP A 91 23.74 -7.51 -3.61
C TRP A 91 24.93 -8.32 -4.12
N THR A 92 26.13 -8.07 -3.62
CA THR A 92 27.32 -8.85 -3.95
C THR A 92 27.46 -10.12 -3.12
N PHE A 93 26.67 -10.23 -2.04
CA PHE A 93 26.65 -11.42 -1.20
C PHE A 93 25.98 -12.59 -1.94
N PRO A 94 26.65 -13.76 -2.06
CA PRO A 94 26.19 -14.86 -2.90
C PRO A 94 25.10 -15.69 -2.20
N VAL A 95 23.91 -15.08 -2.00
CA VAL A 95 22.73 -15.76 -1.43
C VAL A 95 21.80 -16.19 -2.55
N LEU A 96 21.24 -17.39 -2.46
CA LEU A 96 20.29 -17.93 -3.42
C LEU A 96 18.89 -17.34 -3.18
N VAL A 97 18.10 -17.28 -4.25
CA VAL A 97 16.70 -16.85 -4.20
C VAL A 97 15.91 -17.65 -3.16
N GLU A 98 16.07 -18.99 -3.15
CA GLU A 98 15.37 -19.82 -2.16
C GLU A 98 15.75 -19.50 -0.71
N ASP A 99 17.01 -19.15 -0.46
CA ASP A 99 17.47 -18.80 0.89
C ASP A 99 16.84 -17.49 1.36
N VAL A 100 16.72 -16.50 0.46
CA VAL A 100 16.02 -15.24 0.75
C VAL A 100 14.57 -15.48 1.10
N VAL A 101 13.86 -16.32 0.31
CA VAL A 101 12.45 -16.65 0.58
C VAL A 101 12.32 -17.48 1.86
N MET A 102 13.25 -18.39 2.13
CA MET A 102 13.32 -19.19 3.36
C MET A 102 13.45 -18.33 4.63
N MET A 103 14.06 -17.14 4.54
CA MET A 103 14.10 -16.21 5.68
C MET A 103 12.69 -15.83 6.17
N GLY A 104 11.68 -15.84 5.29
CA GLY A 104 10.27 -15.62 5.67
C GLY A 104 9.76 -16.70 6.64
N ARG A 105 10.34 -17.90 6.62
CA ARG A 105 9.97 -19.01 7.50
C ARG A 105 10.62 -18.99 8.88
N TYR A 106 11.56 -18.07 9.14
CA TYR A 106 12.31 -18.05 10.41
C TYR A 106 11.43 -17.95 11.65
N GLY A 107 10.28 -17.27 11.54
CA GLY A 107 9.31 -17.19 12.62
C GLY A 107 8.60 -18.53 12.94
N HIS A 108 8.56 -19.47 11.98
CA HIS A 108 7.94 -20.79 12.11
C HIS A 108 8.94 -21.86 12.56
N MET A 109 10.25 -21.58 12.43
CA MET A 109 11.31 -22.50 12.81
C MET A 109 11.59 -22.43 14.31
N GLY A 110 11.99 -23.57 14.87
CA GLY A 110 12.45 -23.65 16.26
C GLY A 110 13.79 -22.95 16.50
N PHE A 111 14.33 -23.08 17.70
CA PHE A 111 15.55 -22.39 18.16
C PHE A 111 16.75 -22.63 17.22
N PHE A 112 16.92 -23.81 16.67
CA PHE A 112 18.04 -24.13 15.76
C PHE A 112 17.83 -23.70 14.31
N ARG A 113 16.74 -23.04 13.99
CA ARG A 113 16.44 -22.53 12.62
C ARG A 113 16.63 -23.59 11.52
N ARG A 114 16.30 -24.85 11.81
CA ARG A 114 16.35 -25.93 10.83
C ARG A 114 15.04 -26.03 10.08
N PRO A 115 15.04 -25.82 8.74
CA PRO A 115 13.82 -25.93 7.95
C PRO A 115 13.29 -27.36 7.94
N LYS A 116 11.97 -27.49 7.97
CA LYS A 116 11.23 -28.75 7.80
C LYS A 116 10.62 -28.79 6.40
N GLN A 117 10.05 -29.94 6.02
CA GLN A 117 9.40 -30.08 4.72
C GLN A 117 8.33 -29.00 4.50
N ALA A 118 7.50 -28.68 5.49
CA ALA A 118 6.50 -27.62 5.40
C ALA A 118 7.11 -26.22 5.07
N ASP A 119 8.34 -25.95 5.52
CA ASP A 119 9.01 -24.69 5.20
C ASP A 119 9.49 -24.67 3.74
N HIS A 120 9.99 -25.81 3.23
CA HIS A 120 10.34 -25.96 1.82
C HIS A 120 9.12 -25.90 0.90
N ASP A 121 7.98 -26.46 1.33
CA ASP A 121 6.73 -26.41 0.59
C ASP A 121 6.21 -24.97 0.50
N ALA A 122 6.22 -24.23 1.61
CA ALA A 122 5.85 -22.81 1.65
C ALA A 122 6.73 -21.92 0.76
N VAL A 123 8.05 -22.19 0.71
CA VAL A 123 8.98 -21.51 -0.19
C VAL A 123 8.65 -21.82 -1.65
N THR A 124 8.34 -23.09 -1.95
CA THR A 124 7.99 -23.52 -3.31
C THR A 124 6.71 -22.83 -3.79
N ASP A 125 5.67 -22.83 -2.95
CA ASP A 125 4.41 -22.15 -3.24
C ASP A 125 4.62 -20.62 -3.42
N ALA A 126 5.33 -19.99 -2.50
CA ALA A 126 5.61 -18.57 -2.58
C ALA A 126 6.36 -18.17 -3.86
N LEU A 127 7.36 -18.94 -4.29
CA LEU A 127 8.08 -18.70 -5.54
C LEU A 127 7.19 -18.91 -6.77
N ALA A 128 6.31 -19.92 -6.75
CA ALA A 128 5.36 -20.16 -7.83
C ALA A 128 4.38 -19.00 -7.98
N ARG A 129 3.82 -18.48 -6.88
CA ARG A 129 2.86 -17.36 -6.87
C ARG A 129 3.41 -16.06 -7.46
N VAL A 130 4.72 -15.84 -7.37
CA VAL A 130 5.38 -14.65 -7.94
C VAL A 130 6.09 -14.92 -9.27
N ASN A 131 5.89 -16.10 -9.87
CA ASN A 131 6.54 -16.54 -11.12
C ASN A 131 8.07 -16.47 -11.04
N MET A 132 8.66 -16.96 -9.93
CA MET A 132 10.11 -16.97 -9.70
C MET A 132 10.68 -18.39 -9.51
N SER A 133 9.92 -19.45 -9.77
CA SER A 133 10.34 -20.85 -9.58
C SER A 133 11.60 -21.20 -10.36
N GLU A 134 11.75 -20.73 -11.60
CA GLU A 134 12.92 -20.97 -12.45
C GLU A 134 14.21 -20.33 -11.92
N PHE A 135 14.06 -19.28 -11.09
CA PHE A 135 15.17 -18.52 -10.51
C PHE A 135 15.59 -19.04 -9.14
N ARG A 136 14.94 -20.08 -8.63
CA ARG A 136 15.10 -20.60 -7.27
C ARG A 136 16.56 -20.73 -6.82
N TYR A 137 17.40 -21.26 -7.70
CA TYR A 137 18.81 -21.56 -7.41
C TYR A 137 19.79 -20.51 -7.98
N ARG A 138 19.26 -19.36 -8.47
CA ARG A 138 20.11 -18.24 -8.87
C ARG A 138 20.49 -17.39 -7.66
N GLN A 139 21.62 -16.70 -7.78
CA GLN A 139 22.01 -15.70 -6.81
C GLN A 139 21.12 -14.46 -6.94
N ILE A 140 20.73 -13.86 -5.81
CA ILE A 140 19.85 -12.67 -5.80
C ILE A 140 20.48 -11.48 -6.56
N GLY A 141 21.83 -11.38 -6.56
CA GLY A 141 22.57 -10.35 -7.25
C GLY A 141 22.47 -10.40 -8.78
N GLU A 142 22.15 -11.57 -9.35
CA GLU A 142 21.99 -11.78 -10.81
C GLU A 142 20.63 -11.35 -11.34
N LEU A 143 19.69 -11.03 -10.45
CA LEU A 143 18.33 -10.70 -10.82
C LEU A 143 18.16 -9.22 -11.19
N SER A 144 17.21 -8.93 -12.10
CA SER A 144 16.76 -7.57 -12.36
C SER A 144 16.05 -6.95 -11.13
N GLY A 145 15.88 -5.63 -11.10
CA GLY A 145 15.19 -4.95 -10.01
C GLY A 145 13.76 -5.48 -9.78
N GLY A 146 12.99 -5.66 -10.84
CA GLY A 146 11.63 -6.22 -10.75
C GLY A 146 11.62 -7.69 -10.28
N GLN A 147 12.60 -8.50 -10.71
CA GLN A 147 12.75 -9.87 -10.21
C GLN A 147 13.09 -9.90 -8.72
N ARG A 148 14.00 -9.03 -8.25
CA ARG A 148 14.33 -8.90 -6.83
C ARG A 148 13.10 -8.54 -6.01
N LYS A 149 12.30 -7.55 -6.44
CA LYS A 149 11.05 -7.19 -5.75
C LYS A 149 10.09 -8.37 -5.63
N ARG A 150 9.93 -9.17 -6.69
CA ARG A 150 9.12 -10.38 -6.63
C ARG A 150 9.66 -11.43 -5.65
N VAL A 151 10.99 -11.57 -5.53
CA VAL A 151 11.60 -12.46 -4.51
C VAL A 151 11.31 -11.97 -3.09
N PHE A 152 11.38 -10.66 -2.82
CA PHE A 152 11.04 -10.13 -1.50
C PHE A 152 9.54 -10.24 -1.19
N LEU A 153 8.69 -10.12 -2.21
CA LEU A 153 7.28 -10.43 -2.06
C LEU A 153 7.07 -11.93 -1.74
N ALA A 154 7.77 -12.84 -2.43
CA ALA A 154 7.74 -14.26 -2.11
C ALA A 154 8.20 -14.54 -0.66
N ARG A 155 9.23 -13.84 -0.17
CA ARG A 155 9.65 -13.94 1.24
C ARG A 155 8.52 -13.57 2.21
N ALA A 156 7.77 -12.49 1.91
CA ALA A 156 6.62 -12.09 2.73
C ALA A 156 5.48 -13.10 2.63
N LEU A 157 5.23 -13.69 1.45
CA LEU A 157 4.24 -14.74 1.27
C LEU A 157 4.60 -16.02 2.02
N ALA A 158 5.86 -16.43 1.97
CA ALA A 158 6.36 -17.61 2.69
C ALA A 158 6.17 -17.49 4.21
N GLN A 159 6.06 -16.28 4.75
CA GLN A 159 5.72 -16.05 6.15
C GLN A 159 4.28 -16.45 6.48
N GLU A 160 3.40 -16.58 5.47
CA GLU A 160 1.96 -16.92 5.64
C GLU A 160 1.20 -15.93 6.55
N GLY A 161 1.65 -14.69 6.60
CA GLY A 161 1.01 -13.64 7.40
C GLY A 161 -0.40 -13.32 6.89
N GLN A 162 -1.32 -13.04 7.80
CA GLN A 162 -2.68 -12.61 7.47
C GLN A 162 -2.76 -11.12 7.11
N VAL A 163 -1.79 -10.32 7.57
CA VAL A 163 -1.65 -8.91 7.26
C VAL A 163 -0.35 -8.70 6.49
N ILE A 164 -0.45 -8.07 5.33
CA ILE A 164 0.68 -7.80 4.44
C ILE A 164 0.82 -6.30 4.27
N LEU A 165 1.98 -5.78 4.66
CA LEU A 165 2.34 -4.37 4.52
C LEU A 165 3.34 -4.24 3.37
N LEU A 166 3.03 -3.40 2.39
CA LEU A 166 3.86 -3.17 1.20
C LEU A 166 4.22 -1.68 1.11
N ASP A 167 5.48 -1.35 1.27
CA ASP A 167 5.95 0.03 1.19
C ASP A 167 6.49 0.32 -0.21
N GLU A 168 5.70 1.04 -1.02
CA GLU A 168 5.98 1.41 -2.40
C GLU A 168 6.40 0.23 -3.30
N PRO A 169 5.59 -0.84 -3.41
CA PRO A 169 5.99 -2.06 -4.10
C PRO A 169 6.19 -1.89 -5.61
N PHE A 170 5.63 -0.83 -6.20
CA PHE A 170 5.64 -0.60 -7.65
C PHE A 170 6.78 0.30 -8.13
N THR A 171 7.51 0.94 -7.23
CA THR A 171 8.60 1.86 -7.59
C THR A 171 9.71 1.15 -8.35
N GLY A 172 10.00 1.62 -9.57
CA GLY A 172 11.09 1.10 -10.41
C GLY A 172 10.84 -0.30 -10.99
N VAL A 173 9.58 -0.74 -11.11
CA VAL A 173 9.20 -1.93 -11.86
C VAL A 173 8.55 -1.56 -13.21
N ASP A 174 8.62 -2.47 -14.17
CA ASP A 174 7.90 -2.34 -15.43
C ASP A 174 6.41 -2.67 -15.26
N VAL A 175 5.58 -2.28 -16.25
CA VAL A 175 4.12 -2.46 -16.24
C VAL A 175 3.72 -3.93 -16.07
N GLN A 176 4.42 -4.86 -16.73
CA GLN A 176 4.09 -6.28 -16.61
C GLN A 176 4.32 -6.81 -15.21
N THR A 177 5.39 -6.34 -14.55
CA THR A 177 5.67 -6.69 -13.14
C THR A 177 4.63 -6.07 -12.22
N GLU A 178 4.22 -4.82 -12.45
CA GLU A 178 3.15 -4.15 -11.69
C GLU A 178 1.84 -4.93 -11.81
N ASP A 179 1.39 -5.27 -13.03
CA ASP A 179 0.19 -6.05 -13.28
C ASP A 179 0.20 -7.42 -12.57
N ALA A 180 1.34 -8.10 -12.61
CA ALA A 180 1.51 -9.38 -11.94
C ALA A 180 1.42 -9.24 -10.40
N ILE A 181 1.99 -8.18 -9.82
CA ILE A 181 1.88 -7.89 -8.39
C ILE A 181 0.41 -7.56 -8.04
N VAL A 182 -0.27 -6.71 -8.83
CA VAL A 182 -1.68 -6.36 -8.59
C VAL A 182 -2.58 -7.59 -8.65
N ALA A 183 -2.40 -8.48 -9.64
CA ALA A 183 -3.14 -9.73 -9.73
C ALA A 183 -2.95 -10.59 -8.47
N LEU A 184 -1.70 -10.75 -8.02
CA LEU A 184 -1.39 -11.48 -6.79
C LEU A 184 -2.03 -10.83 -5.55
N LEU A 185 -2.05 -9.49 -5.44
CA LEU A 185 -2.69 -8.80 -4.32
C LEU A 185 -4.21 -9.04 -4.30
N ARG A 186 -4.85 -9.11 -5.47
CA ARG A 186 -6.27 -9.47 -5.58
C ARG A 186 -6.54 -10.90 -5.11
N ASP A 187 -5.70 -11.86 -5.51
CA ASP A 187 -5.82 -13.24 -5.04
C ASP A 187 -5.69 -13.33 -3.50
N LEU A 188 -4.72 -12.61 -2.94
CA LEU A 188 -4.51 -12.56 -1.48
C LEU A 188 -5.69 -11.91 -0.74
N ARG A 189 -6.28 -10.84 -1.31
CA ARG A 189 -7.50 -10.23 -0.79
C ARG A 189 -8.65 -11.24 -0.78
N ASP A 190 -8.83 -11.98 -1.86
CA ASP A 190 -9.91 -12.96 -2.03
C ASP A 190 -9.71 -14.18 -1.09
N GLU A 191 -8.45 -14.45 -0.68
CA GLU A 191 -8.13 -15.36 0.44
C GLU A 191 -8.50 -14.78 1.83
N GLY A 192 -8.99 -13.54 1.91
CA GLY A 192 -9.37 -12.88 3.16
C GLY A 192 -8.23 -12.17 3.88
N ARG A 193 -7.06 -11.99 3.26
CA ARG A 193 -5.93 -11.28 3.87
C ARG A 193 -6.18 -9.78 3.91
N VAL A 194 -5.52 -9.11 4.84
CA VAL A 194 -5.48 -7.65 4.96
C VAL A 194 -4.23 -7.15 4.24
N ILE A 195 -4.41 -6.25 3.27
CA ILE A 195 -3.30 -5.72 2.49
C ILE A 195 -3.28 -4.20 2.64
N LEU A 196 -2.16 -3.66 3.11
CA LEU A 196 -1.93 -2.21 3.20
C LEU A 196 -0.73 -1.86 2.32
N VAL A 197 -0.99 -1.07 1.27
CA VAL A 197 0.00 -0.67 0.26
C VAL A 197 0.26 0.82 0.38
N SER A 198 1.49 1.26 0.68
CA SER A 198 1.83 2.65 0.47
C SER A 198 2.14 2.88 -1.01
N THR A 199 1.67 3.99 -1.54
CA THR A 199 1.97 4.42 -2.90
C THR A 199 1.93 5.94 -3.00
N HIS A 200 2.72 6.48 -3.92
CA HIS A 200 2.61 7.86 -4.40
C HIS A 200 2.02 7.91 -5.81
N ASN A 201 1.86 6.77 -6.48
CA ASN A 201 1.20 6.69 -7.78
C ASN A 201 -0.33 6.76 -7.60
N LEU A 202 -0.88 7.98 -7.77
CA LEU A 202 -2.32 8.23 -7.59
C LEU A 202 -3.18 7.54 -8.65
N GLY A 203 -2.68 7.41 -9.88
CA GLY A 203 -3.43 6.85 -11.00
C GLY A 203 -3.79 5.37 -10.80
N SER A 204 -2.96 4.59 -10.13
CA SER A 204 -3.21 3.17 -9.91
C SER A 204 -4.14 2.85 -8.73
N VAL A 205 -4.30 3.77 -7.78
CA VAL A 205 -5.09 3.52 -6.56
C VAL A 205 -6.54 3.10 -6.86
N PRO A 206 -7.31 3.82 -7.71
CA PRO A 206 -8.69 3.43 -8.00
C PRO A 206 -8.82 2.13 -8.79
N GLU A 207 -7.75 1.67 -9.44
CA GLU A 207 -7.78 0.47 -10.29
C GLU A 207 -7.80 -0.82 -9.47
N PHE A 208 -7.15 -0.85 -8.29
CA PHE A 208 -7.02 -2.09 -7.54
C PHE A 208 -7.25 -1.97 -6.03
N CYS A 209 -7.31 -0.77 -5.46
CA CYS A 209 -7.52 -0.58 -4.03
C CYS A 209 -8.99 -0.41 -3.69
N ASP A 210 -9.51 -1.28 -2.81
CA ASP A 210 -10.90 -1.22 -2.32
C ASP A 210 -11.11 -0.01 -1.41
N ARG A 211 -10.08 0.33 -0.64
CA ARG A 211 -10.11 1.39 0.38
C ARG A 211 -8.86 2.28 0.31
N THR A 212 -8.99 3.47 0.89
CA THR A 212 -7.90 4.44 0.93
C THR A 212 -7.81 5.08 2.32
N VAL A 213 -6.58 5.30 2.78
CA VAL A 213 -6.22 6.10 3.96
C VAL A 213 -5.33 7.24 3.50
N LEU A 214 -5.80 8.48 3.63
CA LEU A 214 -5.04 9.70 3.29
C LEU A 214 -4.33 10.23 4.53
N VAL A 215 -3.01 10.44 4.41
CA VAL A 215 -2.16 10.84 5.54
C VAL A 215 -1.38 12.12 5.23
N LYS A 216 -1.36 13.03 6.22
CA LYS A 216 -0.50 14.24 6.25
C LYS A 216 -0.19 14.64 7.69
N GLY A 217 0.74 13.92 8.33
CA GLY A 217 1.02 14.07 9.76
C GLY A 217 -0.11 13.58 10.66
N THR A 218 -1.30 13.38 10.12
CA THR A 218 -2.48 12.75 10.72
C THR A 218 -3.25 12.01 9.62
N VAL A 219 -4.27 11.24 9.98
CA VAL A 219 -5.22 10.69 8.99
C VAL A 219 -6.24 11.77 8.66
N LEU A 220 -6.28 12.19 7.39
CA LEU A 220 -7.21 13.20 6.89
C LEU A 220 -8.57 12.60 6.56
N ALA A 221 -8.55 11.44 5.91
CA ALA A 221 -9.75 10.69 5.53
C ALA A 221 -9.40 9.21 5.37
N TYR A 222 -10.35 8.32 5.63
CA TYR A 222 -10.25 6.89 5.33
C TYR A 222 -11.63 6.30 5.04
N GLY A 223 -11.69 5.28 4.19
CA GLY A 223 -12.96 4.66 3.78
C GLY A 223 -12.84 3.94 2.44
N LEU A 224 -13.97 3.75 1.76
CA LEU A 224 -14.00 3.22 0.41
C LEU A 224 -13.24 4.15 -0.55
N THR A 225 -12.47 3.60 -1.47
CA THR A 225 -11.65 4.41 -2.39
C THR A 225 -12.49 5.46 -3.15
N PRO A 226 -13.67 5.15 -3.73
CA PRO A 226 -14.47 6.16 -4.43
C PRO A 226 -14.95 7.32 -3.53
N GLU A 227 -15.13 7.08 -2.22
CA GLU A 227 -15.60 8.09 -1.27
C GLU A 227 -14.46 8.98 -0.73
N VAL A 228 -13.27 8.41 -0.58
CA VAL A 228 -12.11 9.08 0.00
C VAL A 228 -11.25 9.74 -1.06
N PHE A 229 -11.13 9.13 -2.24
CA PHE A 229 -10.24 9.56 -3.32
C PHE A 229 -10.91 10.65 -4.18
N THR A 230 -11.32 11.73 -3.50
CA THR A 230 -11.97 12.90 -4.10
C THR A 230 -10.96 14.01 -4.31
N ARG A 231 -11.29 14.94 -5.22
CA ARG A 231 -10.47 16.13 -5.49
C ARG A 231 -10.13 16.89 -4.21
N ASP A 232 -11.14 17.21 -3.40
CA ASP A 232 -10.97 18.02 -2.19
C ASP A 232 -10.03 17.34 -1.18
N ASN A 233 -10.20 16.04 -0.97
CA ASN A 233 -9.34 15.26 -0.08
C ASN A 233 -7.89 15.16 -0.61
N LEU A 234 -7.72 15.00 -1.93
CA LEU A 234 -6.40 14.97 -2.55
C LEU A 234 -5.72 16.35 -2.47
N GLU A 235 -6.46 17.45 -2.69
CA GLU A 235 -5.93 18.80 -2.50
C GLU A 235 -5.50 19.04 -1.04
N LEU A 236 -6.26 18.56 -0.06
CA LEU A 236 -5.87 18.63 1.36
C LEU A 236 -4.60 17.82 1.65
N ALA A 237 -4.50 16.62 1.11
CA ALA A 237 -3.38 15.72 1.35
C ALA A 237 -2.09 16.21 0.69
N PHE A 238 -2.18 16.62 -0.59
CA PHE A 238 -1.03 16.96 -1.42
C PHE A 238 -0.73 18.45 -1.48
N GLY A 239 -1.73 19.31 -1.21
CA GLY A 239 -1.58 20.77 -1.33
C GLY A 239 -1.28 21.17 -2.78
N GLY A 240 -0.52 22.22 -2.97
CA GLY A 240 -0.13 22.74 -4.29
C GLY A 240 0.88 21.88 -5.09
N VAL A 241 1.15 20.65 -4.68
CA VAL A 241 2.04 19.72 -5.41
C VAL A 241 1.33 19.09 -6.61
N LEU A 242 -0.01 18.93 -6.54
CA LEU A 242 -0.78 18.39 -7.66
C LEU A 242 -0.91 19.39 -8.79
N ARG A 243 -0.59 18.96 -10.00
CA ARG A 243 -0.86 19.72 -11.22
C ARG A 243 -2.25 19.36 -11.72
N HIS A 244 -3.06 20.37 -11.95
CA HIS A 244 -4.39 20.23 -12.52
C HIS A 244 -4.36 20.67 -13.99
N PHE A 245 -4.83 19.79 -14.86
CA PHE A 245 -5.10 20.12 -16.25
C PHE A 245 -6.58 19.88 -16.49
N VAL A 246 -7.26 20.88 -17.04
CA VAL A 246 -8.64 20.74 -17.52
C VAL A 246 -8.55 20.65 -19.03
N LEU A 247 -8.91 19.49 -19.57
CA LEU A 247 -9.04 19.28 -21.01
C LEU A 247 -10.51 19.47 -21.37
N GLY A 248 -10.81 20.44 -22.21
CA GLY A 248 -12.15 20.69 -22.73
C GLY A 248 -12.45 19.76 -23.92
N GLY A 249 -13.75 19.56 -24.24
CA GLY A 249 -14.17 18.69 -25.32
C GLY A 249 -13.55 19.01 -26.69
N ALA A 250 -13.27 20.29 -26.99
CA ALA A 250 -12.59 20.73 -28.20
C ALA A 250 -11.13 20.26 -28.32
N ASP A 251 -10.49 19.90 -27.20
CA ASP A 251 -9.11 19.37 -27.15
C ASP A 251 -9.06 17.85 -27.29
N LEU A 252 -10.20 17.15 -27.16
CA LEU A 252 -10.27 15.70 -27.08
C LEU A 252 -10.90 15.04 -28.31
N HIS A 253 -11.89 15.69 -28.95
CA HIS A 253 -12.59 15.18 -30.14
C HIS A 253 -13.09 16.35 -31.02
N ASP A 254 -13.26 16.07 -32.31
CA ASP A 254 -13.83 17.02 -33.29
C ASP A 254 -15.36 17.25 -33.11
N ASP A 255 -15.98 16.66 -32.09
CA ASP A 255 -17.42 16.76 -31.81
C ASP A 255 -17.69 17.76 -30.67
N ASP A 256 -18.86 18.39 -30.76
CA ASP A 256 -19.42 19.44 -29.86
C ASP A 256 -19.72 18.89 -28.42
N ASP A 257 -18.84 18.09 -27.86
CA ASP A 257 -18.98 17.49 -26.53
C ASP A 257 -18.49 18.45 -25.45
N SER A 258 -19.42 18.97 -24.65
CA SER A 258 -19.15 19.93 -23.58
C SER A 258 -18.54 19.32 -22.31
N ARG A 259 -18.29 18.01 -22.29
CA ARG A 259 -17.71 17.33 -21.14
C ARG A 259 -16.27 17.80 -20.89
N GLN A 260 -15.97 18.14 -19.65
CA GLN A 260 -14.62 18.49 -19.21
C GLN A 260 -13.99 17.28 -18.50
N ILE A 261 -12.76 16.96 -18.87
CA ILE A 261 -11.95 15.96 -18.18
C ILE A 261 -10.95 16.71 -17.32
N GLN A 262 -10.97 16.46 -16.02
CA GLN A 262 -9.94 16.96 -15.12
C GLN A 262 -8.86 15.89 -14.94
N VAL A 263 -7.65 16.23 -15.31
CA VAL A 263 -6.47 15.38 -15.12
C VAL A 263 -5.73 15.89 -13.91
N ILE A 264 -5.65 15.09 -12.86
CA ILE A 264 -4.84 15.36 -11.68
C ILE A 264 -3.59 14.50 -11.82
N THR A 265 -2.43 15.13 -11.82
CA THR A 265 -1.16 14.42 -11.93
C THR A 265 -0.24 14.83 -10.79
N ASP A 266 0.43 13.84 -10.21
CA ASP A 266 1.75 14.00 -9.63
C ASP A 266 2.79 13.80 -10.74
N ASP A 267 4.05 13.63 -10.42
CA ASP A 267 5.10 13.52 -11.43
C ASP A 267 5.13 12.14 -12.18
N GLU A 268 4.22 11.18 -11.87
CA GLU A 268 4.30 9.83 -12.44
C GLU A 268 3.14 9.45 -13.37
N ARG A 269 1.90 9.35 -12.88
CA ARG A 269 0.73 8.96 -13.70
C ARG A 269 -0.46 9.89 -13.48
N PRO A 270 -1.10 10.39 -14.56
CA PRO A 270 -2.27 11.22 -14.42
C PRO A 270 -3.48 10.42 -13.91
N PHE A 271 -4.22 11.00 -12.98
CA PHE A 271 -5.54 10.56 -12.56
C PHE A 271 -6.60 11.39 -13.26
N ILE A 272 -7.57 10.72 -13.91
CA ILE A 272 -8.62 11.37 -14.68
C ILE A 272 -9.91 11.38 -13.86
N VAL A 273 -10.44 12.56 -13.58
CA VAL A 273 -11.77 12.75 -12.98
C VAL A 273 -12.71 13.21 -14.06
N TYR A 274 -13.75 12.42 -14.33
CA TYR A 274 -14.85 12.83 -15.20
C TYR A 274 -15.76 13.76 -14.40
N GLY A 275 -16.03 14.98 -14.92
CA GLY A 275 -16.96 15.90 -14.29
C GLY A 275 -18.40 15.38 -14.40
N ASP A 276 -19.13 15.33 -13.27
CA ASP A 276 -20.58 15.09 -13.27
C ASP A 276 -21.32 16.32 -13.80
N ASP A 277 -22.21 16.13 -14.80
CA ASP A 277 -23.04 17.16 -15.43
C ASP A 277 -24.18 17.70 -14.54
N HIS A 278 -24.02 17.77 -13.21
CA HIS A 278 -25.09 18.19 -12.30
C HIS A 278 -24.70 19.29 -11.32
N GLN A 279 -24.22 20.46 -11.82
CA GLN A 279 -24.30 21.71 -11.02
C GLN A 279 -24.03 22.98 -11.87
N THR A 280 -24.87 23.25 -12.86
CA THR A 280 -25.02 24.62 -13.38
C THR A 280 -26.43 24.83 -13.99
N ALA A 281 -27.45 24.90 -13.15
CA ALA A 281 -28.76 25.41 -13.54
C ALA A 281 -29.54 25.89 -12.31
N LYS A 282 -29.03 26.93 -11.63
CA LYS A 282 -29.82 27.79 -10.73
C LYS A 282 -28.95 28.99 -10.37
N ASP A 283 -28.97 30.01 -11.18
CA ASP A 283 -28.96 31.42 -10.78
C ASP A 283 -28.75 32.33 -12.01
N GLU A 284 -29.76 32.44 -12.85
CA GLU A 284 -29.93 33.61 -13.71
C GLU A 284 -31.41 33.80 -13.97
N THR A 285 -32.11 34.41 -13.00
CA THR A 285 -33.35 35.18 -13.25
C THR A 285 -33.55 36.16 -12.13
N LYS A 286 -32.95 37.33 -12.26
CA LYS A 286 -33.46 38.59 -11.72
C LYS A 286 -33.13 39.70 -12.72
N GLU A 287 -34.08 40.00 -13.59
CA GLU A 287 -34.10 41.27 -14.31
C GLU A 287 -34.41 42.43 -13.35
N PRO A 288 -33.83 43.61 -13.59
CA PRO A 288 -34.19 44.84 -12.86
C PRO A 288 -35.35 45.54 -13.54
N THR A 289 -36.30 45.97 -12.72
CA THR A 289 -37.21 47.09 -13.03
C THR A 289 -36.60 48.39 -12.53
#